data_50b2df07d64b183a207f4c2432a98bd9
#
_entry.id   50b2df07d64b183a207f4c2432a98bd9
#
_cell.length_a   1.000
_cell.length_b   1.000
_cell.length_c   1.000
_cell.angle_alpha   90.00
_cell.angle_beta   90.00
_cell.angle_gamma   90.00
#
_symmetry.space_group_name_H-M   'P 1'
#
loop_
_entity.id
_entity.type
_entity.pdbx_description
1 polymer ?
#
loop_
_entity_poly.entity_id
_entity_poly.type
_entity_poly.pdbx_seq_one_letter_code
_entity_poly.pdbx_strand_id
1 'polypeptide(L)'
;KSGKTNLCQAVRATQGKGLMPDGTTRFSYNGEPVYHYMGTSTFSEYTVCAEISLAKVNPQAPLDKVCLLGCGVTTGIGAVHNTAKVKAGDTVAVFGLGGIGLAVIQGAVQAKAGRILAVDTNPEKFTLAGEMGATDFINPNDYDKPIQDVIVELTDGGVDFSFECIGNVNVMRAALECCHKGWGESIIIGVAGAGQEIKTRPFQLVTGRVWRGSAFGGVKGRTQLPGMVEDAMNGKIRLDPFITHRLPLEQINDAFELMHQGKSIRTVIHFGDN
;
A
#
# COMPACT_ATOMS: atom_id res chain seq x y z
N LYS A 1 20.32 6.70 -11.78
CA LYS A 1 20.29 5.21 -11.81
C LYS A 1 21.11 4.62 -10.64
N SER A 2 20.92 5.16 -9.42
CA SER A 2 21.67 4.76 -8.21
C SER A 2 21.25 3.38 -7.66
N GLY A 3 20.20 2.77 -8.19
CA GLY A 3 19.56 1.58 -7.61
C GLY A 3 18.65 1.86 -6.40
N LYS A 4 18.60 3.10 -5.91
CA LYS A 4 17.69 3.57 -4.84
C LYS A 4 16.63 4.47 -5.47
N THR A 5 15.67 3.87 -6.19
CA THR A 5 14.78 4.58 -7.11
C THR A 5 13.30 4.53 -6.73
N ASN A 6 12.97 3.98 -5.55
CA ASN A 6 11.59 3.95 -5.02
C ASN A 6 11.07 5.34 -4.64
N LEU A 7 11.97 6.31 -4.36
CA LEU A 7 11.62 7.69 -4.01
C LEU A 7 12.67 8.65 -4.58
N CYS A 8 12.43 9.16 -5.80
CA CYS A 8 13.35 10.05 -6.49
C CYS A 8 13.28 11.48 -5.94
N GLN A 9 14.36 11.97 -5.31
CA GLN A 9 14.40 13.32 -4.75
C GLN A 9 14.32 14.41 -5.81
N ALA A 10 14.92 14.22 -6.98
CA ALA A 10 14.89 15.20 -8.06
C ALA A 10 13.48 15.46 -8.59
N VAL A 11 12.67 14.40 -8.79
CA VAL A 11 11.27 14.52 -9.20
C VAL A 11 10.43 15.16 -8.11
N ARG A 12 10.67 14.83 -6.84
CA ARG A 12 9.91 15.35 -5.70
C ARG A 12 10.01 16.87 -5.55
N ALA A 13 11.09 17.48 -5.98
CA ALA A 13 11.29 18.92 -5.88
C ALA A 13 10.22 19.75 -6.65
N THR A 14 9.72 19.22 -7.78
CA THR A 14 8.66 19.84 -8.58
C THR A 14 7.31 19.18 -8.38
N GLN A 15 7.28 17.86 -8.22
CA GLN A 15 6.06 17.08 -8.02
C GLN A 15 5.20 17.57 -6.84
N GLY A 16 5.81 17.91 -5.71
CA GLY A 16 5.13 18.44 -4.53
C GLY A 16 4.53 19.83 -4.73
N LYS A 17 4.94 20.54 -5.79
CA LYS A 17 4.40 21.84 -6.22
C LYS A 17 3.35 21.70 -7.33
N GLY A 18 3.02 20.49 -7.74
CA GLY A 18 2.12 20.24 -8.86
C GLY A 18 2.70 20.60 -10.22
N LEU A 19 4.02 20.53 -10.36
CA LEU A 19 4.72 20.93 -11.57
C LEU A 19 5.49 19.75 -12.21
N MET A 20 5.69 19.86 -13.51
CA MET A 20 6.60 19.00 -14.26
C MET A 20 8.06 19.29 -13.86
N PRO A 21 9.03 18.41 -14.19
CA PRO A 21 10.45 18.64 -13.89
C PRO A 21 11.04 19.95 -14.45
N ASP A 22 10.45 20.50 -15.53
CA ASP A 22 10.82 21.79 -16.12
C ASP A 22 10.24 23.01 -15.37
N GLY A 23 9.49 22.77 -14.29
CA GLY A 23 8.87 23.82 -13.48
C GLY A 23 7.58 24.40 -14.04
N THR A 24 6.98 23.78 -15.07
CA THR A 24 5.74 24.22 -15.71
C THR A 24 4.59 23.23 -15.50
N THR A 25 3.37 23.63 -15.89
CA THR A 25 2.20 22.74 -16.00
C THR A 25 1.79 22.59 -17.46
N ARG A 26 1.07 21.51 -17.78
CA ARG A 26 0.51 21.24 -19.11
C ARG A 26 -1.02 21.42 -19.14
N PHE A 27 -1.60 21.77 -18.01
CA PHE A 27 -3.04 21.96 -17.90
C PHE A 27 -3.39 23.42 -17.66
N SER A 28 -4.53 23.83 -18.21
CA SER A 28 -5.12 25.13 -17.93
C SER A 28 -6.65 25.03 -17.93
N TYR A 29 -7.29 25.90 -17.18
CA TYR A 29 -8.74 26.06 -17.16
C TYR A 29 -9.06 27.54 -17.25
N ASN A 30 -9.86 27.95 -18.22
CA ASN A 30 -10.19 29.37 -18.52
C ASN A 30 -8.95 30.30 -18.59
N GLY A 31 -7.84 29.79 -19.16
CA GLY A 31 -6.58 30.52 -19.28
C GLY A 31 -5.68 30.50 -18.03
N GLU A 32 -6.16 30.02 -16.90
CA GLU A 32 -5.38 29.90 -15.68
C GLU A 32 -4.69 28.54 -15.57
N PRO A 33 -3.44 28.47 -15.05
CA PRO A 33 -2.73 27.22 -14.87
C PRO A 33 -3.43 26.28 -13.90
N VAL A 34 -3.53 24.99 -14.26
CA VAL A 34 -3.97 23.90 -13.36
C VAL A 34 -2.78 23.00 -13.06
N TYR A 35 -2.57 22.71 -11.78
CA TYR A 35 -1.42 21.94 -11.33
C TYR A 35 -1.58 20.44 -11.56
N HIS A 36 -0.45 19.77 -11.77
CA HIS A 36 -0.40 18.31 -11.86
C HIS A 36 -0.59 17.66 -10.49
N TYR A 37 -1.23 16.50 -10.45
CA TYR A 37 -1.25 15.61 -9.31
C TYR A 37 -0.20 14.51 -9.49
N MET A 38 0.72 14.39 -8.54
CA MET A 38 1.80 13.39 -8.51
C MET A 38 2.68 13.35 -9.78
N GLY A 39 2.71 14.43 -10.57
CA GLY A 39 3.45 14.53 -11.82
C GLY A 39 2.88 13.67 -12.95
N THR A 40 1.67 13.15 -12.81
CA THR A 40 1.02 12.25 -13.78
C THR A 40 -0.39 12.67 -14.14
N SER A 41 -1.26 13.01 -13.18
CA SER A 41 -2.65 13.48 -13.40
C SER A 41 -3.44 12.57 -14.34
N THR A 42 -3.59 11.29 -13.95
CA THR A 42 -4.13 10.24 -14.82
C THR A 42 -5.66 10.17 -14.91
N PHE A 43 -6.39 11.05 -14.22
CA PHE A 43 -7.84 11.22 -14.45
C PHE A 43 -8.07 12.15 -15.66
N SER A 44 -7.60 11.72 -16.81
CA SER A 44 -7.60 12.46 -18.06
C SER A 44 -7.40 11.48 -19.22
N GLU A 45 -8.04 11.73 -20.36
CA GLU A 45 -7.86 10.93 -21.58
C GLU A 45 -6.42 10.99 -22.08
N TYR A 46 -5.75 12.13 -21.89
CA TYR A 46 -4.37 12.35 -22.30
C TYR A 46 -3.55 12.83 -21.11
N THR A 47 -2.39 12.24 -20.93
CA THR A 47 -1.47 12.57 -19.85
C THR A 47 -0.08 12.85 -20.41
N VAL A 48 0.53 13.94 -19.95
CA VAL A 48 1.94 14.26 -20.21
C VAL A 48 2.75 14.00 -18.95
N CYS A 49 3.68 13.05 -19.03
CA CYS A 49 4.55 12.66 -17.94
C CYS A 49 6.03 12.82 -18.34
N ALA A 50 6.89 13.03 -17.33
CA ALA A 50 8.33 12.93 -17.57
C ALA A 50 8.70 11.46 -17.91
N GLU A 51 9.48 11.26 -18.98
CA GLU A 51 9.90 9.91 -19.41
C GLU A 51 10.52 9.08 -18.28
N ILE A 52 11.27 9.72 -17.40
CA ILE A 52 11.90 9.05 -16.26
C ILE A 52 10.90 8.45 -15.27
N SER A 53 9.66 8.93 -15.26
CA SER A 53 8.55 8.46 -14.41
C SER A 53 7.77 7.30 -15.05
N LEU A 54 8.10 6.90 -16.26
CA LEU A 54 7.40 5.86 -17.00
C LEU A 54 8.17 4.54 -16.97
N ALA A 55 7.43 3.44 -16.90
CA ALA A 55 7.93 2.09 -17.12
C ALA A 55 7.16 1.48 -18.30
N LYS A 56 7.88 0.99 -19.30
CA LYS A 56 7.27 0.26 -20.42
C LYS A 56 6.88 -1.13 -19.93
N VAL A 57 5.61 -1.49 -20.12
CA VAL A 57 5.05 -2.80 -19.74
C VAL A 57 4.64 -3.57 -20.99
N ASN A 58 4.27 -4.84 -20.81
CA ASN A 58 3.79 -5.70 -21.88
C ASN A 58 2.55 -5.05 -22.55
N PRO A 59 2.53 -4.88 -23.88
CA PRO A 59 1.40 -4.26 -24.60
C PRO A 59 0.12 -5.09 -24.55
N GLN A 60 0.19 -6.37 -24.19
CA GLN A 60 -0.97 -7.24 -24.01
C GLN A 60 -1.52 -7.22 -22.57
N ALA A 61 -0.91 -6.44 -21.67
CA ALA A 61 -1.37 -6.35 -20.30
C ALA A 61 -2.78 -5.74 -20.22
N PRO A 62 -3.70 -6.33 -19.43
CA PRO A 62 -5.05 -5.80 -19.24
C PRO A 62 -4.97 -4.48 -18.45
N LEU A 63 -5.14 -3.36 -19.14
CA LEU A 63 -4.91 -2.02 -18.57
C LEU A 63 -5.84 -1.71 -17.41
N ASP A 64 -7.08 -2.20 -17.45
CA ASP A 64 -8.09 -2.08 -16.40
C ASP A 64 -7.69 -2.77 -15.07
N LYS A 65 -6.70 -3.67 -15.11
CA LYS A 65 -6.17 -4.37 -13.94
C LYS A 65 -4.78 -3.86 -13.56
N VAL A 66 -3.86 -3.80 -14.53
CA VAL A 66 -2.45 -3.45 -14.22
C VAL A 66 -2.27 -2.00 -13.78
N CYS A 67 -3.25 -1.11 -14.01
CA CYS A 67 -3.27 0.23 -13.42
C CYS A 67 -3.15 0.21 -11.89
N LEU A 68 -3.59 -0.84 -11.21
CA LEU A 68 -3.46 -1.03 -9.76
C LEU A 68 -2.00 -1.19 -9.30
N LEU A 69 -1.11 -1.58 -10.20
CA LEU A 69 0.33 -1.70 -9.93
C LEU A 69 1.04 -0.33 -9.92
N GLY A 70 0.36 0.75 -10.30
CA GLY A 70 0.94 2.09 -10.25
C GLY A 70 1.25 2.58 -8.83
N CYS A 71 0.57 2.06 -7.80
CA CYS A 71 0.77 2.47 -6.41
C CYS A 71 0.47 1.35 -5.39
N GLY A 72 -0.82 1.15 -5.06
CA GLY A 72 -1.26 0.42 -3.86
C GLY A 72 -0.80 -1.04 -3.80
N VAL A 73 -1.04 -1.83 -4.84
CA VAL A 73 -0.68 -3.25 -4.85
C VAL A 73 0.83 -3.44 -4.82
N THR A 74 1.54 -2.67 -5.63
CA THR A 74 3.01 -2.66 -5.65
C THR A 74 3.61 -2.28 -4.29
N THR A 75 3.00 -1.30 -3.62
CA THR A 75 3.44 -0.86 -2.28
C THR A 75 3.32 -1.99 -1.26
N GLY A 76 2.17 -2.68 -1.21
CA GLY A 76 1.95 -3.76 -0.23
C GLY A 76 2.86 -4.97 -0.48
N ILE A 77 2.88 -5.50 -1.71
CA ILE A 77 3.74 -6.64 -2.08
C ILE A 77 5.22 -6.29 -1.86
N GLY A 78 5.64 -5.11 -2.32
CA GLY A 78 7.02 -4.65 -2.18
C GLY A 78 7.45 -4.43 -0.73
N ALA A 79 6.55 -3.98 0.15
CA ALA A 79 6.84 -3.85 1.58
C ALA A 79 7.22 -5.20 2.20
N VAL A 80 6.55 -6.27 1.80
CA VAL A 80 6.86 -7.63 2.26
C VAL A 80 8.22 -8.10 1.72
N HIS A 81 8.43 -8.01 0.40
CA HIS A 81 9.60 -8.63 -0.24
C HIS A 81 10.88 -7.77 -0.16
N ASN A 82 10.76 -6.45 -0.32
CA ASN A 82 11.93 -5.56 -0.40
C ASN A 82 12.26 -4.89 0.94
N THR A 83 11.23 -4.45 1.69
CA THR A 83 11.43 -3.71 2.95
C THR A 83 11.61 -4.66 4.12
N ALA A 84 10.61 -5.46 4.44
CA ALA A 84 10.61 -6.41 5.55
C ALA A 84 11.45 -7.66 5.26
N LYS A 85 11.42 -8.13 4.01
CA LYS A 85 12.08 -9.38 3.58
C LYS A 85 11.57 -10.59 4.34
N VAL A 86 10.26 -10.69 4.46
CA VAL A 86 9.54 -11.80 5.10
C VAL A 86 9.99 -13.12 4.48
N LYS A 87 10.18 -14.13 5.31
CA LYS A 87 10.64 -15.48 4.94
C LYS A 87 9.56 -16.52 5.21
N ALA A 88 9.78 -17.70 4.67
CA ALA A 88 8.93 -18.84 4.96
C ALA A 88 8.91 -19.16 6.47
N GLY A 89 7.71 -19.31 7.01
CA GLY A 89 7.49 -19.61 8.40
C GLY A 89 7.30 -18.39 9.30
N ASP A 90 7.66 -17.17 8.88
CA ASP A 90 7.48 -15.95 9.68
C ASP A 90 6.00 -15.69 9.99
N THR A 91 5.76 -15.08 11.15
CA THR A 91 4.45 -14.61 11.59
C THR A 91 4.27 -13.13 11.28
N VAL A 92 3.18 -12.79 10.59
CA VAL A 92 2.90 -11.44 10.08
C VAL A 92 1.58 -10.92 10.63
N ALA A 93 1.54 -9.67 11.12
CA ALA A 93 0.31 -8.95 11.43
C ALA A 93 0.09 -7.78 10.47
N VAL A 94 -1.13 -7.66 9.92
CA VAL A 94 -1.50 -6.63 8.95
C VAL A 94 -2.63 -5.78 9.54
N PHE A 95 -2.34 -4.53 9.84
CA PHE A 95 -3.29 -3.57 10.38
C PHE A 95 -3.92 -2.74 9.27
N GLY A 96 -5.22 -2.90 9.09
CA GLY A 96 -6.01 -2.27 8.04
C GLY A 96 -6.10 -3.13 6.77
N LEU A 97 -7.32 -3.57 6.44
CA LEU A 97 -7.62 -4.46 5.33
C LEU A 97 -8.21 -3.70 4.13
N GLY A 98 -7.61 -2.56 3.81
CA GLY A 98 -7.82 -1.86 2.54
C GLY A 98 -6.92 -2.43 1.44
N GLY A 99 -6.86 -1.76 0.28
CA GLY A 99 -6.09 -2.25 -0.86
C GLY A 99 -4.60 -2.49 -0.57
N ILE A 100 -3.97 -1.70 0.31
CA ILE A 100 -2.56 -1.93 0.68
C ILE A 100 -2.43 -3.14 1.61
N GLY A 101 -3.29 -3.25 2.64
CA GLY A 101 -3.24 -4.39 3.55
C GLY A 101 -3.52 -5.73 2.86
N LEU A 102 -4.49 -5.78 1.95
CA LEU A 102 -4.74 -6.98 1.13
C LEU A 102 -3.54 -7.32 0.24
N ALA A 103 -2.85 -6.31 -0.30
CA ALA A 103 -1.62 -6.54 -1.06
C ALA A 103 -0.46 -7.04 -0.19
N VAL A 104 -0.36 -6.58 1.06
CA VAL A 104 0.58 -7.12 2.06
C VAL A 104 0.26 -8.59 2.34
N ILE A 105 -1.01 -8.95 2.56
CA ILE A 105 -1.43 -10.36 2.76
C ILE A 105 -0.99 -11.21 1.58
N GLN A 106 -1.27 -10.77 0.34
CA GLN A 106 -0.84 -11.49 -0.85
C GLN A 106 0.69 -11.65 -0.93
N GLY A 107 1.44 -10.59 -0.60
CA GLY A 107 2.90 -10.65 -0.52
C GLY A 107 3.39 -11.63 0.54
N ALA A 108 2.76 -11.67 1.72
CA ALA A 108 3.10 -12.60 2.81
C ALA A 108 2.84 -14.06 2.41
N VAL A 109 1.75 -14.33 1.70
CA VAL A 109 1.47 -15.65 1.10
C VAL A 109 2.56 -16.03 0.10
N GLN A 110 2.95 -15.11 -0.79
CA GLN A 110 4.04 -15.36 -1.75
C GLN A 110 5.38 -15.63 -1.05
N ALA A 111 5.64 -14.96 0.08
CA ALA A 111 6.82 -15.19 0.93
C ALA A 111 6.72 -16.49 1.74
N LYS A 112 5.57 -17.19 1.69
CA LYS A 112 5.27 -18.40 2.47
C LYS A 112 5.32 -18.15 3.98
N ALA A 113 4.82 -16.99 4.43
CA ALA A 113 4.62 -16.72 5.85
C ALA A 113 3.81 -17.86 6.49
N GLY A 114 4.20 -18.26 7.70
CA GLY A 114 3.58 -19.37 8.39
C GLY A 114 2.22 -18.99 9.01
N ARG A 115 2.07 -17.73 9.39
CA ARG A 115 0.84 -17.20 9.98
C ARG A 115 0.64 -15.75 9.59
N ILE A 116 -0.58 -15.39 9.19
CA ILE A 116 -0.94 -14.04 8.70
C ILE A 116 -2.18 -13.57 9.45
N LEU A 117 -1.98 -12.65 10.40
CA LEU A 117 -3.03 -12.06 11.21
C LEU A 117 -3.59 -10.81 10.52
N ALA A 118 -4.85 -10.85 10.13
CA ALA A 118 -5.58 -9.74 9.53
C ALA A 118 -6.32 -8.95 10.63
N VAL A 119 -5.96 -7.67 10.82
CA VAL A 119 -6.49 -6.82 11.89
C VAL A 119 -7.26 -5.65 11.28
N ASP A 120 -8.57 -5.57 11.52
CA ASP A 120 -9.43 -4.46 11.10
C ASP A 120 -10.64 -4.33 12.05
N THR A 121 -11.18 -3.14 12.17
CA THR A 121 -12.41 -2.87 12.97
C THR A 121 -13.68 -3.21 12.23
N ASN A 122 -13.64 -3.39 10.90
CA ASN A 122 -14.76 -3.81 10.07
C ASN A 122 -14.66 -5.32 9.73
N PRO A 123 -15.49 -6.18 10.35
CA PRO A 123 -15.44 -7.63 10.14
C PRO A 123 -15.86 -8.06 8.71
N GLU A 124 -16.58 -7.22 7.96
CA GLU A 124 -16.95 -7.54 6.57
C GLU A 124 -15.73 -7.75 5.66
N LYS A 125 -14.59 -7.15 6.01
CA LYS A 125 -13.35 -7.29 5.25
C LYS A 125 -12.64 -8.62 5.47
N PHE A 126 -12.99 -9.37 6.50
CA PHE A 126 -12.30 -10.62 6.85
C PHE A 126 -12.51 -11.71 5.82
N THR A 127 -13.69 -11.77 5.18
CA THR A 127 -13.96 -12.75 4.12
C THR A 127 -12.94 -12.62 3.00
N LEU A 128 -12.77 -11.41 2.47
CA LEU A 128 -11.81 -11.17 1.38
C LEU A 128 -10.36 -11.36 1.85
N ALA A 129 -10.02 -10.95 3.07
CA ALA A 129 -8.69 -11.18 3.63
C ALA A 129 -8.36 -12.69 3.70
N GLY A 130 -9.35 -13.53 4.08
CA GLY A 130 -9.21 -14.99 4.06
C GLY A 130 -9.04 -15.56 2.66
N GLU A 131 -9.81 -15.08 1.68
CA GLU A 131 -9.64 -15.46 0.27
C GLU A 131 -8.27 -15.05 -0.30
N MET A 132 -7.66 -14.00 0.26
CA MET A 132 -6.32 -13.54 -0.08
C MET A 132 -5.22 -14.30 0.67
N GLY A 133 -5.58 -15.12 1.67
CA GLY A 133 -4.70 -16.04 2.37
C GLY A 133 -4.33 -15.65 3.80
N ALA A 134 -5.09 -14.75 4.44
CA ALA A 134 -4.98 -14.52 5.89
C ALA A 134 -5.42 -15.78 6.66
N THR A 135 -4.72 -16.08 7.76
CA THR A 135 -4.97 -17.26 8.58
C THR A 135 -5.79 -16.96 9.84
N ASP A 136 -5.67 -15.75 10.35
CA ASP A 136 -6.30 -15.30 11.58
C ASP A 136 -6.99 -13.94 11.38
N PHE A 137 -8.11 -13.71 12.05
CA PHE A 137 -8.90 -12.50 11.92
C PHE A 137 -9.12 -11.89 13.30
N ILE A 138 -8.78 -10.62 13.46
CA ILE A 138 -8.80 -9.93 14.74
C ILE A 138 -9.51 -8.60 14.58
N ASN A 139 -10.67 -8.47 15.24
CA ASN A 139 -11.32 -7.17 15.41
C ASN A 139 -10.91 -6.59 16.78
N PRO A 140 -10.18 -5.45 16.80
CA PRO A 140 -9.80 -4.81 18.06
C PRO A 140 -10.95 -4.49 19.00
N ASN A 141 -12.17 -4.29 18.46
CA ASN A 141 -13.35 -3.97 19.24
C ASN A 141 -13.92 -5.16 20.05
N ASP A 142 -13.45 -6.39 19.76
CA ASP A 142 -13.90 -7.58 20.45
C ASP A 142 -13.12 -7.85 21.77
N TYR A 143 -12.18 -6.95 22.12
CA TYR A 143 -11.29 -7.12 23.27
C TYR A 143 -11.28 -5.89 24.18
N ASP A 144 -11.31 -6.13 25.49
CA ASP A 144 -11.23 -5.08 26.53
C ASP A 144 -9.80 -4.61 26.80
N LYS A 145 -8.79 -5.22 26.18
CA LYS A 145 -7.38 -4.89 26.35
C LYS A 145 -6.74 -4.38 25.06
N PRO A 146 -5.60 -3.67 25.15
CA PRO A 146 -4.90 -3.15 23.97
C PRO A 146 -4.60 -4.25 22.97
N ILE A 147 -4.84 -3.97 21.68
CA ILE A 147 -4.73 -4.96 20.61
C ILE A 147 -3.33 -5.56 20.48
N GLN A 148 -2.28 -4.80 20.79
CA GLN A 148 -0.91 -5.31 20.77
C GLN A 148 -0.72 -6.42 21.82
N ASP A 149 -1.36 -6.32 22.97
CA ASP A 149 -1.25 -7.32 24.04
C ASP A 149 -1.99 -8.61 23.63
N VAL A 150 -3.16 -8.47 22.97
CA VAL A 150 -3.89 -9.59 22.38
C VAL A 150 -3.03 -10.35 21.39
N ILE A 151 -2.39 -9.62 20.44
CA ILE A 151 -1.55 -10.24 19.42
C ILE A 151 -0.33 -10.93 20.03
N VAL A 152 0.32 -10.30 21.02
CA VAL A 152 1.45 -10.91 21.72
C VAL A 152 1.07 -12.23 22.38
N GLU A 153 -0.10 -12.30 23.02
CA GLU A 153 -0.61 -13.55 23.63
C GLU A 153 -0.95 -14.61 22.58
N LEU A 154 -1.64 -14.22 21.49
CA LEU A 154 -2.03 -15.13 20.41
C LEU A 154 -0.83 -15.71 19.63
N THR A 155 0.33 -15.05 19.71
CA THR A 155 1.53 -15.41 18.96
C THR A 155 2.70 -15.83 19.83
N ASP A 156 2.44 -16.08 21.12
CA ASP A 156 3.44 -16.54 22.10
C ASP A 156 4.71 -15.65 22.12
N GLY A 157 4.49 -14.34 22.26
CA GLY A 157 5.58 -13.37 22.44
C GLY A 157 5.64 -12.25 21.39
N GLY A 158 4.81 -12.29 20.36
CA GLY A 158 4.71 -11.27 19.31
C GLY A 158 5.01 -11.80 17.91
N VAL A 159 4.70 -10.97 16.91
CA VAL A 159 4.93 -11.30 15.49
C VAL A 159 6.35 -10.95 15.05
N ASP A 160 6.86 -11.64 14.01
CA ASP A 160 8.14 -11.29 13.39
C ASP A 160 8.03 -9.95 12.64
N PHE A 161 6.90 -9.75 11.93
CA PHE A 161 6.65 -8.53 11.18
C PHE A 161 5.23 -8.01 11.41
N SER A 162 5.11 -6.70 11.57
CA SER A 162 3.81 -6.03 11.49
C SER A 162 3.81 -4.98 10.36
N PHE A 163 2.66 -4.80 9.72
CA PHE A 163 2.47 -3.81 8.66
C PHE A 163 1.31 -2.89 9.01
N GLU A 164 1.61 -1.61 9.18
CA GLU A 164 0.58 -0.59 9.39
C GLU A 164 0.18 0.01 8.05
N CYS A 165 -1.09 -0.21 7.65
CA CYS A 165 -1.64 0.13 6.32
C CYS A 165 -2.79 1.15 6.37
N ILE A 166 -2.97 1.85 7.51
CA ILE A 166 -4.08 2.78 7.74
C ILE A 166 -3.61 4.23 7.67
N GLY A 167 -2.49 4.54 8.34
CA GLY A 167 -2.00 5.90 8.56
C GLY A 167 -2.45 6.48 9.91
N ASN A 168 -2.67 5.65 10.92
CA ASN A 168 -3.06 6.08 12.27
C ASN A 168 -1.89 5.94 13.25
N VAL A 169 -1.45 7.03 13.85
CA VAL A 169 -0.28 7.06 14.74
C VAL A 169 -0.41 6.17 15.96
N ASN A 170 -1.64 5.95 16.47
CA ASN A 170 -1.88 5.05 17.60
C ASN A 170 -1.78 3.59 17.14
N VAL A 171 -2.27 3.27 15.93
CA VAL A 171 -2.14 1.94 15.33
C VAL A 171 -0.68 1.66 14.95
N MET A 172 0.08 2.66 14.47
CA MET A 172 1.52 2.53 14.25
C MET A 172 2.26 2.10 15.51
N ARG A 173 1.89 2.68 16.66
CA ARG A 173 2.44 2.29 17.95
C ARG A 173 2.04 0.86 18.34
N ALA A 174 0.77 0.51 18.22
CA ALA A 174 0.28 -0.83 18.50
C ALA A 174 0.96 -1.89 17.61
N ALA A 175 1.15 -1.56 16.33
CA ALA A 175 1.86 -2.40 15.37
C ALA A 175 3.32 -2.64 15.78
N LEU A 176 4.03 -1.64 16.30
CA LEU A 176 5.37 -1.83 16.86
C LEU A 176 5.34 -2.72 18.11
N GLU A 177 4.43 -2.40 19.02
CA GLU A 177 4.40 -3.06 20.34
C GLU A 177 3.92 -4.52 20.29
N CYS A 178 3.22 -4.93 19.21
CA CYS A 178 2.84 -6.33 18.99
C CYS A 178 3.97 -7.20 18.40
N CYS A 179 5.05 -6.59 17.93
CA CYS A 179 6.20 -7.33 17.40
C CYS A 179 6.97 -8.02 18.53
N HIS A 180 7.63 -9.13 18.20
CA HIS A 180 8.47 -9.87 19.12
C HIS A 180 9.63 -9.00 19.65
N LYS A 181 9.88 -9.07 20.97
CA LYS A 181 11.08 -8.47 21.57
C LYS A 181 12.31 -9.22 21.06
N GLY A 182 13.36 -8.47 20.72
CA GLY A 182 14.62 -9.04 20.25
C GLY A 182 14.86 -8.87 18.76
N TRP A 183 13.83 -9.05 17.89
CA TRP A 183 14.03 -9.00 16.43
C TRP A 183 12.83 -8.51 15.63
N GLY A 184 11.63 -8.38 16.21
CA GLY A 184 10.43 -8.06 15.45
C GLY A 184 10.49 -6.67 14.80
N GLU A 185 10.04 -6.56 13.55
CA GLU A 185 10.04 -5.32 12.78
C GLU A 185 8.60 -4.85 12.50
N SER A 186 8.34 -3.57 12.74
CA SER A 186 7.09 -2.91 12.35
C SER A 186 7.32 -2.00 11.13
N ILE A 187 6.55 -2.22 10.08
CA ILE A 187 6.66 -1.51 8.81
C ILE A 187 5.50 -0.49 8.69
N ILE A 188 5.84 0.79 8.68
CA ILE A 188 4.87 1.87 8.45
C ILE A 188 4.72 2.08 6.95
N ILE A 189 3.50 1.91 6.45
CA ILE A 189 3.12 2.15 5.05
C ILE A 189 2.03 3.22 4.98
N GLY A 190 1.12 3.22 5.94
CA GLY A 190 0.03 4.20 6.03
C GLY A 190 0.55 5.62 6.17
N VAL A 191 -0.15 6.57 5.56
CA VAL A 191 0.21 7.99 5.59
C VAL A 191 -0.64 8.70 6.63
N ALA A 192 -0.02 9.13 7.71
CA ALA A 192 -0.68 9.91 8.75
C ALA A 192 -0.95 11.35 8.28
N GLY A 193 -1.91 12.01 8.91
CA GLY A 193 -2.20 13.41 8.67
C GLY A 193 -1.00 14.31 8.92
N ALA A 194 -0.92 15.43 8.18
CA ALA A 194 0.19 16.37 8.30
C ALA A 194 0.33 16.88 9.75
N GLY A 195 1.55 16.90 10.27
CA GLY A 195 1.87 17.35 11.63
C GLY A 195 1.63 16.32 12.74
N GLN A 196 1.10 15.13 12.41
CA GLN A 196 1.00 14.05 13.40
C GLN A 196 2.36 13.39 13.64
N GLU A 197 2.61 13.04 14.89
CA GLU A 197 3.87 12.42 15.32
C GLU A 197 3.61 11.03 15.91
N ILE A 198 4.48 10.10 15.58
CA ILE A 198 4.53 8.78 16.24
C ILE A 198 5.33 8.88 17.54
N LYS A 199 4.89 8.14 18.57
CA LYS A 199 5.61 8.08 19.84
C LYS A 199 5.52 6.70 20.48
N THR A 200 6.61 6.26 21.08
CA THR A 200 6.65 5.03 21.89
C THR A 200 7.63 5.20 23.04
N ARG A 201 7.61 4.26 23.97
CA ARG A 201 8.62 4.22 25.04
C ARG A 201 9.97 3.78 24.46
N PRO A 202 11.10 4.44 24.78
CA PRO A 202 12.42 4.05 24.26
C PRO A 202 12.76 2.57 24.52
N PHE A 203 12.26 2.00 25.60
CA PHE A 203 12.48 0.59 25.95
C PHE A 203 11.92 -0.38 24.92
N GLN A 204 10.91 0.00 24.15
CA GLN A 204 10.39 -0.81 23.05
C GLN A 204 11.44 -1.04 21.95
N LEU A 205 12.29 -0.05 21.72
CA LEU A 205 13.37 -0.13 20.73
C LEU A 205 14.64 -0.73 21.32
N VAL A 206 14.98 -0.38 22.59
CA VAL A 206 16.14 -0.96 23.29
C VAL A 206 16.05 -2.47 23.39
N THR A 207 14.83 -3.01 23.48
CA THR A 207 14.61 -4.47 23.51
C THR A 207 14.70 -5.14 22.14
N GLY A 208 15.13 -4.43 21.09
CA GLY A 208 15.47 -5.02 19.79
C GLY A 208 14.40 -4.88 18.71
N ARG A 209 13.23 -4.31 19.01
CA ARG A 209 12.22 -4.03 17.98
C ARG A 209 12.73 -2.98 17.00
N VAL A 210 12.33 -3.10 15.75
CA VAL A 210 12.66 -2.13 14.68
C VAL A 210 11.40 -1.44 14.19
N TRP A 211 11.46 -0.10 14.08
CA TRP A 211 10.42 0.68 13.40
C TRP A 211 10.97 1.19 12.06
N ARG A 212 10.32 0.81 10.97
CA ARG A 212 10.80 1.08 9.62
C ARG A 212 9.70 1.63 8.73
N GLY A 213 10.00 2.63 7.90
CA GLY A 213 9.10 3.10 6.86
C GLY A 213 9.29 2.35 5.54
N SER A 214 8.24 2.28 4.73
CA SER A 214 8.28 1.73 3.38
C SER A 214 7.63 2.67 2.38
N ALA A 215 8.42 3.31 1.52
CA ALA A 215 7.93 4.13 0.43
C ALA A 215 7.84 3.30 -0.84
N PHE A 216 6.64 3.22 -1.46
CA PHE A 216 6.37 2.44 -2.67
C PHE A 216 6.84 0.97 -2.54
N GLY A 217 6.78 0.40 -1.33
CA GLY A 217 7.25 -0.96 -1.08
C GLY A 217 8.74 -1.18 -1.36
N GLY A 218 9.56 -0.14 -1.40
CA GLY A 218 10.96 -0.26 -1.80
C GLY A 218 11.16 -0.67 -3.27
N VAL A 219 10.11 -0.69 -4.08
CA VAL A 219 10.13 -1.14 -5.48
C VAL A 219 10.86 -0.13 -6.36
N LYS A 220 11.73 -0.63 -7.21
CA LYS A 220 12.43 0.14 -8.26
C LYS A 220 11.52 0.21 -9.48
N GLY A 221 10.65 1.25 -9.56
CA GLY A 221 9.55 1.31 -10.51
C GLY A 221 9.92 0.93 -11.94
N ARG A 222 10.91 1.57 -12.56
CA ARG A 222 11.28 1.31 -13.97
C ARG A 222 11.84 -0.08 -14.24
N THR A 223 12.40 -0.76 -13.24
CA THR A 223 13.07 -2.05 -13.43
C THR A 223 12.29 -3.24 -12.90
N GLN A 224 11.50 -3.04 -11.84
CA GLN A 224 10.75 -4.13 -11.22
C GLN A 224 9.28 -4.16 -11.66
N LEU A 225 8.65 -3.00 -11.92
CA LEU A 225 7.24 -2.95 -12.29
C LEU A 225 6.90 -3.77 -13.54
N PRO A 226 7.69 -3.77 -14.62
CA PRO A 226 7.41 -4.64 -15.78
C PRO A 226 7.32 -6.11 -15.40
N GLY A 227 8.21 -6.60 -14.51
CA GLY A 227 8.14 -7.98 -14.01
C GLY A 227 6.91 -8.25 -13.17
N MET A 228 6.46 -7.29 -12.37
CA MET A 228 5.20 -7.41 -11.61
C MET A 228 3.97 -7.46 -12.52
N VAL A 229 4.00 -6.77 -13.66
CA VAL A 229 2.95 -6.88 -14.69
C VAL A 229 2.92 -8.29 -15.27
N GLU A 230 4.08 -8.86 -15.63
CA GLU A 230 4.16 -10.26 -16.10
C GLU A 230 3.65 -11.24 -15.02
N ASP A 231 4.02 -11.03 -13.76
CA ASP A 231 3.53 -11.87 -12.66
C ASP A 231 2.00 -11.75 -12.49
N ALA A 232 1.42 -10.58 -12.72
CA ALA A 232 -0.03 -10.41 -12.74
C ALA A 232 -0.69 -11.12 -13.93
N MET A 233 -0.14 -10.99 -15.13
CA MET A 233 -0.63 -11.67 -16.32
C MET A 233 -0.57 -13.20 -16.19
N ASN A 234 0.43 -13.71 -15.45
CA ASN A 234 0.60 -15.14 -15.17
C ASN A 234 -0.15 -15.61 -13.90
N GLY A 235 -0.99 -14.78 -13.29
CA GLY A 235 -1.80 -15.12 -12.13
C GLY A 235 -1.05 -15.23 -10.80
N LYS A 236 0.24 -14.89 -10.75
CA LYS A 236 1.02 -14.86 -9.52
C LYS A 236 0.67 -13.67 -8.63
N ILE A 237 0.26 -12.55 -9.24
CA ILE A 237 -0.33 -11.39 -8.57
C ILE A 237 -1.80 -11.33 -8.97
N ARG A 238 -2.69 -11.52 -8.01
CA ARG A 238 -4.14 -11.44 -8.23
C ARG A 238 -4.56 -9.98 -8.12
N LEU A 239 -5.10 -9.40 -9.19
CA LEU A 239 -5.56 -8.01 -9.23
C LEU A 239 -7.08 -7.87 -9.16
N ASP A 240 -7.84 -8.85 -9.68
CA ASP A 240 -9.30 -8.82 -9.71
C ASP A 240 -9.94 -8.58 -8.34
N PRO A 241 -9.47 -9.20 -7.22
CA PRO A 241 -10.10 -9.00 -5.92
C PRO A 241 -10.05 -7.56 -5.39
N PHE A 242 -9.16 -6.73 -5.93
CA PHE A 242 -9.05 -5.33 -5.53
C PHE A 242 -10.07 -4.43 -6.23
N ILE A 243 -10.58 -4.83 -7.41
CA ILE A 243 -11.47 -3.99 -8.22
C ILE A 243 -12.91 -4.22 -7.78
N THR A 244 -13.41 -3.35 -6.93
CA THR A 244 -14.79 -3.42 -6.43
C THR A 244 -15.77 -2.67 -7.32
N HIS A 245 -15.30 -1.64 -8.04
CA HIS A 245 -16.13 -0.81 -8.90
C HIS A 245 -15.39 -0.44 -10.18
N ARG A 246 -16.15 -0.25 -11.27
CA ARG A 246 -15.71 0.31 -12.53
C ARG A 246 -16.68 1.42 -12.92
N LEU A 247 -16.17 2.64 -13.08
CA LEU A 247 -16.97 3.81 -13.40
C LEU A 247 -16.35 4.61 -14.55
N PRO A 248 -17.14 5.29 -15.37
CA PRO A 248 -16.63 6.22 -16.37
C PRO A 248 -16.09 7.49 -15.69
N LEU A 249 -15.32 8.29 -16.44
CA LEU A 249 -14.71 9.53 -15.90
C LEU A 249 -15.76 10.52 -15.39
N GLU A 250 -16.92 10.60 -16.00
CA GLU A 250 -18.02 11.49 -15.63
C GLU A 250 -18.52 11.23 -14.22
N GLN A 251 -18.34 10.00 -13.71
CA GLN A 251 -18.73 9.58 -12.36
C GLN A 251 -17.54 9.57 -11.37
N ILE A 252 -16.48 10.33 -11.65
CA ILE A 252 -15.30 10.37 -10.78
C ILE A 252 -15.63 10.81 -9.34
N ASN A 253 -16.60 11.72 -9.17
CA ASN A 253 -17.02 12.16 -7.86
C ASN A 253 -17.74 11.05 -7.08
N ASP A 254 -18.52 10.21 -7.74
CA ASP A 254 -19.16 9.04 -7.12
C ASP A 254 -18.09 8.02 -6.68
N ALA A 255 -17.02 7.87 -7.47
CA ALA A 255 -15.87 7.02 -7.10
C ALA A 255 -15.19 7.51 -5.82
N PHE A 256 -15.01 8.82 -5.65
CA PHE A 256 -14.47 9.40 -4.42
C PHE A 256 -15.43 9.21 -3.24
N GLU A 257 -16.74 9.35 -3.46
CA GLU A 257 -17.73 9.13 -2.42
C GLU A 257 -17.75 7.67 -1.94
N LEU A 258 -17.70 6.71 -2.84
CA LEU A 258 -17.56 5.27 -2.49
C LEU A 258 -16.28 5.01 -1.66
N MET A 259 -15.20 5.69 -1.99
CA MET A 259 -13.95 5.61 -1.22
C MET A 259 -14.11 6.19 0.19
N HIS A 260 -14.72 7.36 0.33
CA HIS A 260 -14.95 8.02 1.63
C HIS A 260 -15.87 7.19 2.53
N GLN A 261 -16.87 6.54 1.95
CA GLN A 261 -17.78 5.63 2.65
C GLN A 261 -17.16 4.26 3.00
N GLY A 262 -15.92 4.00 2.56
CA GLY A 262 -15.26 2.72 2.76
C GLY A 262 -15.87 1.55 1.98
N LYS A 263 -16.72 1.82 0.98
CA LYS A 263 -17.41 0.83 0.14
C LYS A 263 -16.57 0.37 -1.05
N SER A 264 -15.47 1.04 -1.34
CA SER A 264 -14.56 0.68 -2.44
C SER A 264 -13.17 0.33 -1.89
N ILE A 265 -12.64 -0.81 -2.35
CA ILE A 265 -11.21 -1.12 -2.20
C ILE A 265 -10.45 -0.36 -3.28
N ARG A 266 -10.84 -0.54 -4.55
CA ARG A 266 -10.42 0.25 -5.71
C ARG A 266 -11.57 0.40 -6.67
N THR A 267 -11.80 1.64 -7.09
CA THR A 267 -12.64 1.97 -8.25
C THR A 267 -11.72 2.25 -9.42
N VAL A 268 -11.87 1.52 -10.51
CA VAL A 268 -11.15 1.77 -11.76
C VAL A 268 -11.99 2.69 -12.62
N ILE A 269 -11.37 3.78 -13.06
CA ILE A 269 -11.98 4.72 -14.00
C ILE A 269 -11.60 4.31 -15.41
N HIS A 270 -12.58 4.16 -16.28
CA HIS A 270 -12.38 3.87 -17.71
C HIS A 270 -12.77 5.06 -18.58
N PHE A 271 -12.15 5.15 -19.74
CA PHE A 271 -12.35 6.20 -20.72
C PHE A 271 -12.89 5.58 -22.02
N GLY A 272 -13.98 6.16 -22.54
CA GLY A 272 -14.65 5.65 -23.74
C GLY A 272 -15.48 4.39 -23.51
N ASP A 273 -16.21 4.00 -24.55
CA ASP A 273 -17.03 2.80 -24.61
C ASP A 273 -16.13 1.59 -24.99
N ASN A 274 -15.48 0.97 -24.02
CA ASN A 274 -14.77 -0.31 -24.19
C ASN A 274 -15.40 -1.38 -23.31
#